data_1e2255a42cb026d00441aa4706e0a301
#
_entry.id   1e2255a42cb026d00441aa4706e0a301
#
_cell.length_a   1.000
_cell.length_b   1.000
_cell.length_c   1.000
_cell.angle_alpha   90.00
_cell.angle_beta   90.00
_cell.angle_gamma   90.00
#
_symmetry.space_group_name_H-M   'P 1'
#
loop_
_entity.id
_entity.type
_entity.pdbx_description
1 polymer ?
#
loop_
_entity_poly.entity_id
_entity_poly.type
_entity_poly.pdbx_seq_one_letter_code
_entity_poly.pdbx_strand_id
1 'polypeptide(L)'
;QDSIELMRVAHTALQGADAARAEEILLRSDRSVMQPLAQAIVCKRCDFAALRHPIPTFDVRLLGGLRGATRMALADGLRHVRERTDAAAIVPAAVTAYRVAALLAMDPSLPRAAVSHSVWREATAAVQEAAKFGPIGKEGADELERALA
;
A
#
# COMPACT_ATOMS: atom_id res chain seq x y z
N GLN A 1 -14.45 9.71 -12.12
CA GLN A 1 -14.26 10.91 -11.30
C GLN A 1 -14.21 10.56 -9.82
N ASP A 2 -15.04 9.60 -9.38
CA ASP A 2 -15.17 9.17 -7.98
C ASP A 2 -13.92 8.50 -7.41
N SER A 3 -13.15 7.75 -8.23
CA SER A 3 -11.95 7.06 -7.76
C SER A 3 -10.81 7.99 -7.35
N ILE A 4 -10.67 9.16 -8.02
CA ILE A 4 -9.63 10.14 -7.70
C ILE A 4 -9.98 10.88 -6.40
N GLU A 5 -11.25 11.19 -6.20
CA GLU A 5 -11.73 11.82 -4.98
C GLU A 5 -11.60 10.87 -3.78
N LEU A 6 -11.95 9.59 -3.95
CA LEU A 6 -11.74 8.52 -2.97
C LEU A 6 -10.26 8.39 -2.58
N MET A 7 -9.34 8.42 -3.55
CA MET A 7 -7.90 8.36 -3.29
C MET A 7 -7.39 9.60 -2.54
N ARG A 8 -7.91 10.80 -2.87
CA ARG A 8 -7.54 12.05 -2.20
C ARG A 8 -8.00 12.05 -0.75
N VAL A 9 -9.22 11.60 -0.49
CA VAL A 9 -9.78 11.54 0.87
C VAL A 9 -9.10 10.47 1.70
N ALA A 10 -8.79 9.28 1.13
CA ALA A 10 -8.00 8.25 1.80
C ALA A 10 -6.59 8.75 2.16
N HIS A 11 -5.98 9.57 1.29
CA HIS A 11 -4.70 10.21 1.58
C HIS A 11 -4.78 11.17 2.78
N THR A 12 -5.80 11.99 2.84
CA THR A 12 -6.00 12.95 3.95
C THR A 12 -6.29 12.21 5.26
N ALA A 13 -7.05 11.12 5.21
CA ALA A 13 -7.38 10.32 6.37
C ALA A 13 -6.16 9.55 6.93
N LEU A 14 -5.24 9.08 6.09
CA LEU A 14 -3.98 8.45 6.51
C LEU A 14 -2.98 9.45 7.09
N GLN A 15 -3.13 10.74 6.80
CA GLN A 15 -2.24 11.79 7.35
C GLN A 15 -2.64 12.30 8.73
N GLY A 16 -3.69 11.73 9.32
CA GLY A 16 -3.71 11.81 10.77
C GLY A 16 -4.86 12.52 11.48
N ALA A 17 -6.03 12.68 10.92
CA ALA A 17 -7.07 13.32 11.74
C ALA A 17 -8.45 12.61 11.78
N ASP A 18 -8.77 11.72 10.86
CA ASP A 18 -10.15 11.22 10.80
C ASP A 18 -10.23 9.73 10.40
N ALA A 19 -9.96 8.85 11.38
CA ALA A 19 -10.04 7.40 11.20
C ALA A 19 -11.45 6.95 10.78
N ALA A 20 -12.50 7.61 11.28
CA ALA A 20 -13.89 7.30 10.94
C ALA A 20 -14.20 7.61 9.48
N ARG A 21 -13.63 8.69 8.94
CA ARG A 21 -13.79 9.07 7.53
C ARG A 21 -13.02 8.16 6.59
N ALA A 22 -11.81 7.69 7.01
CA ALA A 22 -11.06 6.68 6.28
C ALA A 22 -11.85 5.36 6.18
N GLU A 23 -12.48 4.96 7.25
CA GLU A 23 -13.32 3.76 7.33
C GLU A 23 -14.54 3.86 6.42
N GLU A 24 -15.24 4.98 6.41
CA GLU A 24 -16.38 5.23 5.53
C GLU A 24 -15.98 5.12 4.05
N ILE A 25 -14.81 5.65 3.68
CA ILE A 25 -14.29 5.59 2.31
C ILE A 25 -13.92 4.17 1.93
N LEU A 26 -13.29 3.42 2.84
CA LEU A 26 -12.95 2.01 2.62
C LEU A 26 -14.18 1.13 2.43
N LEU A 27 -15.24 1.39 3.19
CA LEU A 27 -16.50 0.66 3.06
C LEU A 27 -17.20 0.92 1.71
N ARG A 28 -16.99 2.11 1.13
CA ARG A 28 -17.55 2.50 -0.17
C ARG A 28 -16.64 2.13 -1.36
N SER A 29 -15.36 1.82 -1.12
CA SER A 29 -14.42 1.51 -2.20
C SER A 29 -14.64 0.10 -2.73
N ASP A 30 -14.55 -0.02 -4.04
CA ASP A 30 -14.59 -1.31 -4.73
C ASP A 30 -13.33 -2.12 -4.39
N ARG A 31 -13.51 -3.19 -3.63
CA ARG A 31 -12.43 -4.11 -3.24
C ARG A 31 -11.89 -4.95 -4.40
N SER A 32 -12.48 -4.85 -5.59
CA SER A 32 -12.02 -5.56 -6.79
C SER A 32 -10.56 -5.23 -7.14
N VAL A 33 -10.08 -4.05 -6.75
CA VAL A 33 -8.67 -3.62 -6.96
C VAL A 33 -7.69 -4.40 -6.09
N MET A 34 -8.12 -4.94 -4.96
CA MET A 34 -7.24 -5.64 -4.01
C MET A 34 -6.82 -7.02 -4.54
N GLN A 35 -7.68 -7.70 -5.27
CA GLN A 35 -7.40 -9.03 -5.81
C GLN A 35 -6.32 -9.00 -6.91
N PRO A 36 -6.38 -8.12 -7.92
CA PRO A 36 -5.30 -7.94 -8.88
C PRO A 36 -3.97 -7.51 -8.23
N LEU A 37 -4.02 -6.67 -7.19
CA LEU A 37 -2.83 -6.28 -6.46
C LEU A 37 -2.18 -7.48 -5.75
N ALA A 38 -2.97 -8.30 -5.07
CA ALA A 38 -2.49 -9.52 -4.42
C ALA A 38 -1.88 -10.52 -5.43
N GLN A 39 -2.44 -10.61 -6.63
CA GLN A 39 -1.87 -11.43 -7.71
C GLN A 39 -0.57 -10.83 -8.26
N ALA A 40 -0.50 -9.52 -8.42
CA ALA A 40 0.69 -8.84 -8.95
C ALA A 40 1.92 -9.01 -8.06
N ILE A 41 1.76 -9.00 -6.74
CA ILE A 41 2.89 -9.12 -5.78
C ILE A 41 3.50 -10.52 -5.72
N VAL A 42 2.84 -11.55 -6.26
CA VAL A 42 3.41 -12.91 -6.37
C VAL A 42 4.38 -13.00 -7.54
N CYS A 43 4.32 -12.07 -8.49
CA CYS A 43 5.23 -12.01 -9.62
C CYS A 43 6.65 -11.66 -9.17
N LYS A 44 7.63 -12.49 -9.55
CA LYS A 44 9.06 -12.26 -9.23
C LYS A 44 9.68 -11.11 -10.02
N ARG A 45 9.06 -10.67 -11.10
CA ARG A 45 9.50 -9.57 -11.98
C ARG A 45 8.29 -8.78 -12.45
N CYS A 46 8.45 -7.47 -12.50
CA CYS A 46 7.51 -6.58 -13.15
C CYS A 46 8.19 -6.04 -14.42
N ASP A 47 7.71 -6.45 -15.59
CA ASP A 47 8.22 -5.90 -16.84
C ASP A 47 7.43 -4.65 -17.20
N PHE A 48 7.99 -3.50 -16.81
CA PHE A 48 7.46 -2.20 -17.23
C PHE A 48 7.89 -1.81 -18.65
N ALA A 49 8.73 -2.61 -19.32
CA ALA A 49 9.20 -2.32 -20.68
C ALA A 49 8.04 -2.33 -21.68
N ALA A 50 7.06 -3.21 -21.50
CA ALA A 50 5.83 -3.25 -22.31
C ALA A 50 4.98 -1.97 -22.13
N LEU A 51 5.19 -1.22 -21.05
CA LEU A 51 4.53 0.05 -20.74
C LEU A 51 5.35 1.27 -21.17
N ARG A 52 6.49 1.08 -21.82
CA ARG A 52 7.31 2.17 -22.40
C ARG A 52 6.63 2.76 -23.64
N HIS A 53 5.45 3.31 -23.46
CA HIS A 53 4.90 4.23 -24.43
C HIS A 53 5.67 5.55 -24.36
N PRO A 54 5.89 6.23 -25.49
CA PRO A 54 6.59 7.52 -25.51
C PRO A 54 5.82 8.65 -24.78
N ILE A 55 4.67 8.35 -24.20
CA ILE A 55 3.84 9.33 -23.49
C ILE A 55 4.03 9.18 -21.98
N PRO A 56 4.75 10.13 -21.34
CA PRO A 56 5.01 10.12 -19.87
C PRO A 56 3.75 10.05 -19.01
N THR A 57 2.59 10.43 -19.55
CA THR A 57 1.31 10.52 -18.82
C THR A 57 0.73 9.18 -18.41
N PHE A 58 1.03 8.10 -19.14
CA PHE A 58 0.51 6.76 -18.80
C PHE A 58 1.15 6.19 -17.53
N ASP A 59 2.45 6.37 -17.40
CA ASP A 59 3.22 5.91 -16.22
C ASP A 59 2.72 6.58 -14.93
N VAL A 60 2.42 7.87 -14.97
CA VAL A 60 1.95 8.63 -13.79
C VAL A 60 0.60 8.14 -13.29
N ARG A 61 -0.33 7.80 -14.19
CA ARG A 61 -1.64 7.26 -13.81
C ARG A 61 -1.54 5.88 -13.18
N LEU A 62 -0.73 4.99 -13.78
CA LEU A 62 -0.50 3.65 -13.25
C LEU A 62 0.17 3.71 -11.87
N LEU A 63 1.21 4.54 -11.73
CA LEU A 63 1.91 4.73 -10.47
C LEU A 63 0.99 5.32 -9.39
N GLY A 64 0.14 6.27 -9.76
CA GLY A 64 -0.90 6.80 -8.88
C GLY A 64 -1.90 5.74 -8.44
N GLY A 65 -2.32 4.86 -9.36
CA GLY A 65 -3.20 3.73 -9.08
C GLY A 65 -2.57 2.71 -8.12
N LEU A 66 -1.31 2.31 -8.36
CA LEU A 66 -0.58 1.39 -7.48
C LEU A 66 -0.41 1.97 -6.07
N ARG A 67 -0.03 3.24 -5.97
CA ARG A 67 0.07 3.93 -4.69
C ARG A 67 -1.28 4.02 -3.99
N GLY A 68 -2.35 4.31 -4.71
CA GLY A 68 -3.71 4.32 -4.17
C GLY A 68 -4.12 2.96 -3.62
N ALA A 69 -3.89 1.89 -4.39
CA ALA A 69 -4.22 0.53 -3.97
C ALA A 69 -3.43 0.10 -2.72
N THR A 70 -2.13 0.40 -2.63
CA THR A 70 -1.34 0.10 -1.43
C THR A 70 -1.83 0.86 -0.20
N ARG A 71 -2.23 2.12 -0.35
CA ARG A 71 -2.84 2.91 0.74
C ARG A 71 -4.14 2.31 1.24
N MET A 72 -4.99 1.86 0.32
CA MET A 72 -6.24 1.18 0.68
C MET A 72 -5.96 -0.10 1.47
N ALA A 73 -4.98 -0.91 1.03
CA ALA A 73 -4.57 -2.11 1.75
C ALA A 73 -4.08 -1.80 3.17
N LEU A 74 -3.22 -0.80 3.32
CA LEU A 74 -2.70 -0.39 4.63
C LEU A 74 -3.80 0.15 5.55
N ALA A 75 -4.71 0.94 5.01
CA ALA A 75 -5.84 1.48 5.77
C ALA A 75 -6.81 0.37 6.23
N ASP A 76 -7.10 -0.62 5.37
CA ASP A 76 -7.89 -1.79 5.74
C ASP A 76 -7.18 -2.64 6.79
N GLY A 77 -5.86 -2.83 6.67
CA GLY A 77 -5.03 -3.49 7.68
C GLY A 77 -5.09 -2.78 9.05
N LEU A 78 -4.96 -1.46 9.08
CA LEU A 78 -5.08 -0.67 10.32
C LEU A 78 -6.49 -0.72 10.91
N ARG A 79 -7.53 -0.80 10.09
CA ARG A 79 -8.89 -1.02 10.56
C ARG A 79 -8.99 -2.36 11.29
N HIS A 80 -8.47 -3.44 10.71
CA HIS A 80 -8.46 -4.76 11.34
C HIS A 80 -7.64 -4.78 12.64
N VAL A 81 -6.52 -4.06 12.71
CA VAL A 81 -5.74 -3.88 13.95
C VAL A 81 -6.62 -3.29 15.05
N ARG A 82 -7.38 -2.24 14.74
CA ARG A 82 -8.26 -1.58 15.72
C ARG A 82 -9.42 -2.45 16.14
N GLU A 83 -10.08 -3.13 15.19
CA GLU A 83 -11.21 -4.02 15.47
C GLU A 83 -10.82 -5.22 16.34
N ARG A 84 -9.63 -5.79 16.12
CA ARG A 84 -9.16 -6.99 16.80
C ARG A 84 -8.25 -6.69 17.99
N THR A 85 -7.79 -5.46 18.13
CA THR A 85 -6.75 -5.05 19.08
C THR A 85 -5.49 -5.93 18.94
N ASP A 86 -5.15 -6.27 17.69
CA ASP A 86 -4.06 -7.16 17.31
C ASP A 86 -3.17 -6.50 16.27
N ALA A 87 -1.95 -6.13 16.68
CA ALA A 87 -0.98 -5.49 15.82
C ALA A 87 -0.56 -6.37 14.61
N ALA A 88 -0.60 -7.70 14.75
CA ALA A 88 -0.22 -8.61 13.67
C ALA A 88 -1.16 -8.53 12.45
N ALA A 89 -2.38 -8.03 12.62
CA ALA A 89 -3.33 -7.87 11.53
C ALA A 89 -2.85 -6.92 10.42
N ILE A 90 -1.83 -6.07 10.67
CA ILE A 90 -1.23 -5.18 9.65
C ILE A 90 -0.28 -5.93 8.69
N VAL A 91 0.29 -7.07 9.12
CA VAL A 91 1.41 -7.72 8.42
C VAL A 91 1.12 -8.02 6.95
N PRO A 92 0.00 -8.63 6.55
CA PRO A 92 -0.27 -8.92 5.14
C PRO A 92 -0.31 -7.66 4.26
N ALA A 93 -0.89 -6.58 4.78
CA ALA A 93 -0.96 -5.30 4.07
C ALA A 93 0.41 -4.64 3.93
N ALA A 94 1.21 -4.65 4.99
CA ALA A 94 2.56 -4.09 4.99
C ALA A 94 3.50 -4.88 4.06
N VAL A 95 3.46 -6.21 4.09
CA VAL A 95 4.21 -7.08 3.17
C VAL A 95 3.85 -6.78 1.71
N THR A 96 2.55 -6.62 1.43
CA THR A 96 2.08 -6.23 0.09
C THR A 96 2.68 -4.90 -0.34
N ALA A 97 2.64 -3.89 0.52
CA ALA A 97 3.18 -2.57 0.23
C ALA A 97 4.70 -2.57 0.03
N TYR A 98 5.46 -3.29 0.87
CA TYR A 98 6.90 -3.42 0.71
C TYR A 98 7.29 -4.12 -0.60
N ARG A 99 6.57 -5.18 -0.98
CA ARG A 99 6.79 -5.86 -2.27
C ARG A 99 6.48 -4.96 -3.47
N VAL A 100 5.42 -4.17 -3.41
CA VAL A 100 5.14 -3.17 -4.46
C VAL A 100 6.26 -2.14 -4.53
N ALA A 101 6.74 -1.65 -3.39
CA ALA A 101 7.87 -0.72 -3.35
C ALA A 101 9.13 -1.33 -3.96
N ALA A 102 9.46 -2.58 -3.63
CA ALA A 102 10.60 -3.30 -4.19
C ALA A 102 10.49 -3.48 -5.71
N LEU A 103 9.32 -3.88 -6.22
CA LEU A 103 9.08 -4.00 -7.66
C LEU A 103 9.25 -2.67 -8.40
N LEU A 104 8.77 -1.57 -7.82
CA LEU A 104 8.95 -0.24 -8.39
C LEU A 104 10.41 0.23 -8.36
N ALA A 105 11.19 -0.18 -7.37
CA ALA A 105 12.61 0.14 -7.25
C ALA A 105 13.49 -0.57 -8.30
N MET A 106 13.01 -1.65 -8.91
CA MET A 106 13.75 -2.36 -9.98
C MET A 106 13.95 -1.53 -11.25
N ASP A 107 13.16 -0.49 -11.46
CA ASP A 107 13.32 0.42 -12.59
C ASP A 107 13.88 1.77 -12.10
N PRO A 108 15.03 2.20 -12.60
CA PRO A 108 15.74 3.39 -12.10
C PRO A 108 15.11 4.72 -12.52
N SER A 109 13.89 4.72 -13.04
CA SER A 109 13.22 5.97 -13.40
C SER A 109 12.84 6.78 -12.15
N LEU A 110 13.09 8.10 -12.20
CA LEU A 110 12.83 9.00 -11.05
C LEU A 110 11.37 8.94 -10.53
N PRO A 111 10.33 8.91 -11.38
CA PRO A 111 8.96 8.81 -10.90
C PRO A 111 8.69 7.52 -10.12
N ARG A 112 9.23 6.37 -10.57
CA ARG A 112 9.07 5.08 -9.91
C ARG A 112 9.82 5.03 -8.59
N ALA A 113 11.04 5.54 -8.55
CA ALA A 113 11.82 5.67 -7.32
C ALA A 113 11.08 6.52 -6.27
N ALA A 114 10.50 7.64 -6.68
CA ALA A 114 9.74 8.51 -5.79
C ALA A 114 8.48 7.81 -5.23
N VAL A 115 7.74 7.07 -6.07
CA VAL A 115 6.55 6.31 -5.65
C VAL A 115 6.96 5.13 -4.76
N SER A 116 8.01 4.39 -5.13
CA SER A 116 8.58 3.32 -4.30
C SER A 116 8.89 3.81 -2.89
N HIS A 117 9.65 4.90 -2.79
CA HIS A 117 9.99 5.51 -1.50
C HIS A 117 8.76 5.95 -0.70
N SER A 118 7.77 6.53 -1.38
CA SER A 118 6.52 6.94 -0.73
C SER A 118 5.73 5.76 -0.18
N VAL A 119 5.59 4.68 -0.95
CA VAL A 119 4.90 3.45 -0.54
C VAL A 119 5.63 2.81 0.64
N TRP A 120 6.96 2.74 0.58
CA TRP A 120 7.79 2.20 1.66
C TRP A 120 7.58 2.97 2.97
N ARG A 121 7.62 4.31 2.92
CA ARG A 121 7.38 5.16 4.09
C ARG A 121 5.96 4.99 4.66
N GLU A 122 4.96 4.90 3.81
CA GLU A 122 3.57 4.71 4.21
C GLU A 122 3.38 3.33 4.89
N ALA A 123 4.00 2.27 4.38
CA ALA A 123 3.99 0.95 5.00
C ALA A 123 4.67 0.97 6.38
N THR A 124 5.84 1.60 6.48
CA THR A 124 6.56 1.72 7.75
C THR A 124 5.74 2.49 8.79
N ALA A 125 5.12 3.59 8.40
CA ALA A 125 4.26 4.36 9.29
C ALA A 125 3.03 3.55 9.77
N ALA A 126 2.43 2.74 8.90
CA ALA A 126 1.32 1.87 9.26
C ALA A 126 1.73 0.77 10.25
N VAL A 127 2.91 0.17 10.07
CA VAL A 127 3.46 -0.82 11.01
C VAL A 127 3.73 -0.19 12.38
N GLN A 128 4.31 1.02 12.40
CA GLN A 128 4.54 1.76 13.65
C GLN A 128 3.24 2.12 14.37
N GLU A 129 2.21 2.51 13.62
CA GLU A 129 0.88 2.77 14.17
C GLU A 129 0.25 1.52 14.76
N ALA A 130 0.33 0.39 14.03
CA ALA A 130 -0.17 -0.90 14.51
C ALA A 130 0.55 -1.36 15.79
N ALA A 131 1.85 -1.13 15.91
CA ALA A 131 2.65 -1.50 17.08
C ALA A 131 2.18 -0.83 18.40
N LYS A 132 1.39 0.25 18.33
CA LYS A 132 0.76 0.87 19.51
C LYS A 132 -0.32 -0.02 20.13
N PHE A 133 -0.85 -1.00 19.39
CA PHE A 133 -1.88 -1.93 19.83
C PHE A 133 -1.30 -3.25 20.38
N GLY A 134 0.00 -3.42 20.41
CA GLY A 134 0.69 -4.57 20.95
C GLY A 134 1.88 -5.03 20.08
N PRO A 135 2.54 -6.13 20.48
CA PRO A 135 3.63 -6.68 19.69
C PRO A 135 3.10 -7.39 18.43
N ILE A 136 3.81 -7.24 17.31
CA ILE A 136 3.48 -7.93 16.04
C ILE A 136 3.73 -9.44 16.14
N GLY A 137 4.51 -9.90 17.15
CA GLY A 137 4.90 -11.29 17.31
C GLY A 137 6.05 -11.69 16.36
N LYS A 138 6.68 -12.82 16.70
CA LYS A 138 7.88 -13.28 15.98
C LYS A 138 7.57 -13.63 14.52
N GLU A 139 6.49 -14.36 14.27
CA GLU A 139 6.11 -14.79 12.93
C GLU A 139 5.86 -13.60 11.99
N GLY A 140 5.13 -12.60 12.48
CA GLY A 140 4.87 -11.37 11.72
C GLY A 140 6.13 -10.54 11.49
N ALA A 141 7.04 -10.48 12.47
CA ALA A 141 8.33 -9.81 12.32
C ALA A 141 9.20 -10.51 11.25
N ASP A 142 9.29 -11.85 11.29
CA ASP A 142 10.03 -12.65 10.31
C ASP A 142 9.45 -12.50 8.89
N GLU A 143 8.14 -12.32 8.75
CA GLU A 143 7.49 -12.09 7.47
C GLU A 143 7.78 -10.68 6.91
N LEU A 144 7.74 -9.67 7.76
CA LEU A 144 8.12 -8.30 7.40
C LEU A 144 9.59 -8.21 7.00
N GLU A 145 10.49 -8.87 7.74
CA GLU A 145 11.91 -8.91 7.43
C GLU A 145 12.17 -9.55 6.06
N ARG A 146 11.51 -10.67 5.76
CA ARG A 146 11.58 -11.31 4.43
C ARG A 146 11.04 -10.44 3.31
N ALA A 147 10.11 -9.54 3.57
CA ALA A 147 9.58 -8.62 2.57
C ALA A 147 10.51 -7.43 2.32
N LEU A 148 11.42 -7.14 3.25
CA LEU A 148 12.40 -6.06 3.17
C LEU A 148 13.74 -6.51 2.56
N ALA A 149 14.02 -7.83 2.54
CA ALA A 149 15.22 -8.43 1.98
C ALA A 149 15.17 -8.54 0.44
#